data_95d9806b81e94799c80a0d31671a871d
#
_entry.id   95d9806b81e94799c80a0d31671a871d
#
_cell.length_a   1.000
_cell.length_b   1.000
_cell.length_c   1.000
_cell.angle_alpha   90.00
_cell.angle_beta   90.00
_cell.angle_gamma   90.00
#
_symmetry.space_group_name_H-M   'P 1'
#
loop_
_entity.id
_entity.type
_entity.pdbx_description
1 polymer ?
#
loop_
_entity_poly.entity_id
_entity_poly.type
_entity_poly.pdbx_seq_one_letter_code
_entity_poly.pdbx_strand_id
1 'polypeptide(L)'
;MYRRIENKETDSIKENSKLIMHIVWIFCIGIFTVAPELIKLFINAGYAEASVIVPPICLGIFFQMMYTFFYDIEYYHKKNKQIALFSVITAVINIVLNYVAIHIWGYQAAAYTTIISYMILCVLHYFGMKKVDKTQYYDLKTLISLSAVLIMITIANVVFNNSIWIRYAILLDSGIYILIRYKSLVISLYNNILEKIAERKKQSN
;
A
#
# COMPACT_ATOMS: atom_id res chain seq x y z
N MET A 1 12.68 1.51 13.36
CA MET A 1 11.38 1.74 14.06
C MET A 1 11.59 1.79 15.58
N TYR A 2 11.97 0.71 16.25
CA TYR A 2 12.03 0.57 17.72
C TYR A 2 12.91 1.61 18.42
N ARG A 3 14.14 1.86 17.93
CA ARG A 3 15.02 2.91 18.47
C ARG A 3 14.37 4.31 18.47
N ARG A 4 13.52 4.61 17.48
CA ARG A 4 12.80 5.89 17.44
C ARG A 4 11.64 5.96 18.43
N ILE A 5 11.02 4.82 18.74
CA ILE A 5 9.99 4.73 19.79
C ILE A 5 10.64 4.99 21.15
N GLU A 6 11.79 4.36 21.43
CA GLU A 6 12.57 4.57 22.66
C GLU A 6 12.97 6.04 22.84
N ASN A 7 13.43 6.68 21.76
CA ASN A 7 13.82 8.08 21.76
C ASN A 7 12.65 9.07 21.71
N LYS A 8 11.38 8.58 21.69
CA LYS A 8 10.16 9.40 21.57
C LYS A 8 10.13 10.29 20.31
N GLU A 9 10.77 9.86 19.24
CA GLU A 9 10.83 10.57 17.95
C GLU A 9 9.52 10.38 17.14
N THR A 10 8.39 10.76 17.71
CA THR A 10 7.06 10.53 17.12
C THR A 10 6.88 11.21 15.78
N ASP A 11 7.40 12.43 15.61
CA ASP A 11 7.28 13.18 14.36
C ASP A 11 8.07 12.54 13.21
N SER A 12 9.25 12.01 13.52
CA SER A 12 10.04 11.24 12.56
C SER A 12 9.32 9.96 12.13
N ILE A 13 8.62 9.28 13.04
CA ILE A 13 7.82 8.09 12.73
C ILE A 13 6.65 8.48 11.83
N LYS A 14 5.92 9.58 12.14
CA LYS A 14 4.81 10.09 11.33
C LYS A 14 5.25 10.42 9.90
N GLU A 15 6.31 11.21 9.74
CA GLU A 15 6.76 11.63 8.41
C GLU A 15 7.27 10.45 7.57
N ASN A 16 8.02 9.51 8.18
CA ASN A 16 8.48 8.34 7.46
C ASN A 16 7.32 7.40 7.05
N SER A 17 6.35 7.18 7.93
CA SER A 17 5.18 6.36 7.60
C SER A 17 4.34 6.97 6.48
N LYS A 18 4.16 8.31 6.49
CA LYS A 18 3.52 9.03 5.38
C LYS A 18 4.26 8.81 4.06
N LEU A 19 5.59 9.00 4.08
CA LEU A 19 6.40 8.82 2.87
C LEU A 19 6.28 7.39 2.33
N ILE A 20 6.43 6.38 3.20
CA ILE A 20 6.31 4.97 2.80
C ILE A 20 4.93 4.70 2.20
N MET A 21 3.85 5.17 2.83
CA MET A 21 2.49 4.94 2.32
C MET A 21 2.25 5.63 0.98
N HIS A 22 2.79 6.83 0.74
CA HIS A 22 2.69 7.47 -0.58
C HIS A 22 3.49 6.71 -1.64
N ILE A 23 4.67 6.17 -1.29
CA ILE A 23 5.46 5.31 -2.20
C ILE A 23 4.66 4.06 -2.57
N VAL A 24 4.12 3.34 -1.59
CA VAL A 24 3.29 2.14 -1.84
C VAL A 24 2.06 2.50 -2.66
N TRP A 25 1.42 3.63 -2.37
CA TRP A 25 0.25 4.12 -3.08
C TRP A 25 0.52 4.35 -4.57
N ILE A 26 1.60 5.07 -4.92
CA ILE A 26 1.95 5.32 -6.33
C ILE A 26 2.41 4.04 -7.05
N PHE A 27 3.11 3.14 -6.33
CA PHE A 27 3.48 1.84 -6.88
C PHE A 27 2.25 0.98 -7.20
N CYS A 28 1.25 0.93 -6.33
CA CYS A 28 -0.01 0.24 -6.60
C CYS A 28 -0.67 0.79 -7.87
N ILE A 29 -0.81 2.12 -7.99
CA ILE A 29 -1.39 2.77 -9.18
C ILE A 29 -0.58 2.45 -10.44
N GLY A 30 0.75 2.51 -10.36
CA GLY A 30 1.64 2.16 -11.47
C GLY A 30 1.43 0.72 -11.94
N ILE A 31 1.45 -0.24 -11.00
CA ILE A 31 1.31 -1.67 -11.31
C ILE A 31 -0.03 -1.94 -11.99
N PHE A 32 -1.15 -1.53 -11.41
CA PHE A 32 -2.44 -1.87 -12.01
C PHE A 32 -2.77 -1.05 -13.25
N THR A 33 -2.15 0.13 -13.45
CA THR A 33 -2.28 0.87 -14.69
C THR A 33 -1.61 0.14 -15.85
N VAL A 34 -0.41 -0.40 -15.63
CA VAL A 34 0.42 -1.04 -16.68
C VAL A 34 0.12 -2.55 -16.83
N ALA A 35 -0.53 -3.16 -15.82
CA ALA A 35 -0.78 -4.60 -15.79
C ALA A 35 -1.49 -5.16 -17.04
N PRO A 36 -2.52 -4.52 -17.64
CA PRO A 36 -3.17 -5.05 -18.83
C PRO A 36 -2.23 -5.18 -20.03
N GLU A 37 -1.33 -4.22 -20.21
CA GLU A 37 -0.33 -4.23 -21.28
C GLU A 37 0.72 -5.31 -21.03
N LEU A 38 1.21 -5.43 -19.79
CA LEU A 38 2.19 -6.45 -19.42
C LEU A 38 1.62 -7.87 -19.59
N ILE A 39 0.38 -8.10 -19.20
CA ILE A 39 -0.28 -9.39 -19.36
C ILE A 39 -0.42 -9.75 -20.84
N LYS A 40 -0.85 -8.80 -21.68
CA LYS A 40 -0.94 -9.01 -23.14
C LYS A 40 0.41 -9.30 -23.79
N LEU A 41 1.49 -8.65 -23.32
CA LEU A 41 2.82 -8.78 -23.90
C LEU A 41 3.53 -10.07 -23.50
N PHE A 42 3.43 -10.46 -22.21
CA PHE A 42 4.27 -11.52 -21.63
C PHE A 42 3.53 -12.85 -21.39
N ILE A 43 2.20 -12.83 -21.26
CA ILE A 43 1.50 -14.04 -20.81
C ILE A 43 0.76 -14.69 -21.99
N ASN A 44 -0.34 -14.25 -22.37
CA ASN A 44 -1.13 -14.69 -23.54
C ASN A 44 -2.48 -13.98 -23.51
N ALA A 45 -3.12 -13.81 -24.68
CA ALA A 45 -4.44 -13.19 -24.78
C ALA A 45 -5.51 -13.93 -23.97
N GLY A 46 -5.37 -15.24 -23.72
CA GLY A 46 -6.29 -16.04 -22.89
C GLY A 46 -6.31 -15.64 -21.40
N TYR A 47 -5.33 -14.88 -20.92
CA TYR A 47 -5.27 -14.39 -19.53
C TYR A 47 -5.61 -12.91 -19.40
N ALA A 48 -6.19 -12.28 -20.43
CA ALA A 48 -6.55 -10.87 -20.42
C ALA A 48 -7.51 -10.52 -19.26
N GLU A 49 -8.40 -11.45 -18.88
CA GLU A 49 -9.31 -11.30 -17.74
C GLU A 49 -8.59 -11.16 -16.39
N ALA A 50 -7.35 -11.69 -16.26
CA ALA A 50 -6.57 -11.54 -15.03
C ALA A 50 -6.20 -10.08 -14.74
N SER A 51 -6.20 -9.20 -15.75
CA SER A 51 -5.92 -7.78 -15.57
C SER A 51 -6.91 -7.08 -14.63
N VAL A 52 -8.15 -7.55 -14.56
CA VAL A 52 -9.23 -7.00 -13.70
C VAL A 52 -8.98 -7.31 -12.21
N ILE A 53 -8.22 -8.38 -11.92
CA ILE A 53 -7.92 -8.80 -10.55
C ILE A 53 -6.73 -8.02 -9.96
N VAL A 54 -5.83 -7.50 -10.79
CA VAL A 54 -4.62 -6.80 -10.34
C VAL A 54 -4.92 -5.56 -9.46
N PRO A 55 -5.86 -4.67 -9.83
CA PRO A 55 -6.18 -3.52 -8.99
C PRO A 55 -6.65 -3.90 -7.56
N PRO A 56 -7.60 -4.83 -7.36
CA PRO A 56 -7.98 -5.25 -6.02
C PRO A 56 -6.83 -5.94 -5.25
N ILE A 57 -5.95 -6.71 -5.90
CA ILE A 57 -4.78 -7.30 -5.24
C ILE A 57 -3.84 -6.19 -4.72
N CYS A 58 -3.54 -5.19 -5.54
CA CYS A 58 -2.70 -4.06 -5.13
C CYS A 58 -3.32 -3.27 -3.96
N LEU A 59 -4.65 -3.08 -3.97
CA LEU A 59 -5.35 -2.46 -2.84
C LEU A 59 -5.21 -3.31 -1.57
N GLY A 60 -5.28 -4.64 -1.68
CA GLY A 60 -5.01 -5.56 -0.58
C GLY A 60 -3.59 -5.39 -0.01
N ILE A 61 -2.58 -5.31 -0.89
CA ILE A 61 -1.17 -5.07 -0.50
C ILE A 61 -1.02 -3.71 0.20
N PHE A 62 -1.71 -2.67 -0.24
CA PHE A 62 -1.71 -1.37 0.43
C PHE A 62 -2.22 -1.48 1.87
N PHE A 63 -3.34 -2.16 2.13
CA PHE A 63 -3.84 -2.39 3.48
C PHE A 63 -2.92 -3.31 4.29
N GLN A 64 -2.31 -4.30 3.64
CA GLN A 64 -1.30 -5.15 4.25
C GLN A 64 -0.11 -4.33 4.75
N MET A 65 0.39 -3.37 3.96
CA MET A 65 1.46 -2.48 4.41
C MET A 65 1.00 -1.57 5.54
N MET A 66 -0.22 -1.08 5.49
CA MET A 66 -0.75 -0.17 6.51
C MET A 66 -0.89 -0.85 7.88
N TYR A 67 -1.38 -2.10 7.96
CA TYR A 67 -1.50 -2.78 9.25
C TYR A 67 -0.14 -3.05 9.90
N THR A 68 0.94 -3.23 9.13
CA THR A 68 2.27 -3.48 9.69
C THR A 68 2.74 -2.34 10.58
N PHE A 69 2.35 -1.11 10.32
CA PHE A 69 2.67 0.02 11.18
C PHE A 69 2.06 -0.14 12.58
N PHE A 70 0.79 -0.56 12.64
CA PHE A 70 0.11 -0.76 13.93
C PHE A 70 0.64 -1.99 14.66
N TYR A 71 0.88 -3.07 13.91
CA TYR A 71 1.52 -4.28 14.37
C TYR A 71 2.89 -4.00 15.01
N ASP A 72 3.74 -3.16 14.40
CA ASP A 72 5.07 -2.84 14.90
C ASP A 72 5.06 -2.25 16.32
N ILE A 73 4.07 -1.43 16.66
CA ILE A 73 3.89 -0.88 18.01
C ILE A 73 3.50 -1.97 19.00
N GLU A 74 2.56 -2.85 18.63
CA GLU A 74 2.15 -3.99 19.47
C GLU A 74 3.33 -4.94 19.72
N TYR A 75 4.12 -5.20 18.67
CA TYR A 75 5.30 -6.04 18.76
C TYR A 75 6.38 -5.43 19.66
N TYR A 76 6.63 -4.13 19.55
CA TYR A 76 7.52 -3.39 20.45
C TYR A 76 7.13 -3.58 21.93
N HIS A 77 5.85 -3.53 22.22
CA HIS A 77 5.28 -3.76 23.56
C HIS A 77 5.11 -5.23 23.92
N LYS A 78 5.68 -6.17 23.15
CA LYS A 78 5.68 -7.63 23.39
C LYS A 78 4.28 -8.23 23.46
N LYS A 79 3.30 -7.70 22.71
CA LYS A 79 1.91 -8.19 22.68
C LYS A 79 1.70 -9.32 21.68
N ASN A 80 2.65 -10.25 21.60
CA ASN A 80 2.68 -11.35 20.63
C ASN A 80 1.41 -12.22 20.64
N LYS A 81 0.81 -12.46 21.82
CA LYS A 81 -0.45 -13.22 21.92
C LYS A 81 -1.61 -12.50 21.23
N GLN A 82 -1.71 -11.18 21.39
CA GLN A 82 -2.74 -10.35 20.77
C GLN A 82 -2.55 -10.32 19.24
N ILE A 83 -1.32 -10.15 18.78
CA ILE A 83 -0.95 -10.18 17.35
C ILE A 83 -1.36 -11.52 16.72
N ALA A 84 -0.98 -12.64 17.36
CA ALA A 84 -1.35 -13.98 16.88
C ALA A 84 -2.87 -14.17 16.85
N LEU A 85 -3.59 -13.71 17.87
CA LEU A 85 -5.04 -13.78 17.92
C LEU A 85 -5.70 -13.03 16.76
N PHE A 86 -5.28 -11.80 16.48
CA PHE A 86 -5.82 -11.00 15.38
C PHE A 86 -5.55 -11.64 14.02
N SER A 87 -4.35 -12.19 13.82
CA SER A 87 -3.99 -12.91 12.60
C SER A 87 -4.86 -14.16 12.41
N VAL A 88 -5.09 -14.97 13.48
CA VAL A 88 -5.95 -16.16 13.41
C VAL A 88 -7.40 -15.80 13.12
N ILE A 89 -7.95 -14.78 13.82
CA ILE A 89 -9.32 -14.31 13.57
C ILE A 89 -9.47 -13.89 12.10
N THR A 90 -8.54 -13.09 11.60
CA THR A 90 -8.60 -12.61 10.22
C THR A 90 -8.43 -13.75 9.21
N ALA A 91 -7.57 -14.73 9.48
CA ALA A 91 -7.43 -15.89 8.61
C ALA A 91 -8.72 -16.73 8.54
N VAL A 92 -9.38 -16.96 9.68
CA VAL A 92 -10.68 -17.65 9.71
C VAL A 92 -11.74 -16.87 8.91
N ILE A 93 -11.82 -15.55 9.12
CA ILE A 93 -12.74 -14.69 8.36
C ILE A 93 -12.45 -14.78 6.85
N ASN A 94 -11.17 -14.73 6.46
CA ASN A 94 -10.78 -14.82 5.04
C ASN A 94 -11.20 -16.18 4.42
N ILE A 95 -11.00 -17.28 5.16
CA ILE A 95 -11.41 -18.63 4.70
C ILE A 95 -12.93 -18.67 4.49
N VAL A 96 -13.71 -18.18 5.46
CA VAL A 96 -15.17 -18.17 5.36
C VAL A 96 -15.65 -17.29 4.21
N LEU A 97 -15.10 -16.07 4.09
CA LEU A 97 -15.44 -15.17 3.00
C LEU A 97 -15.09 -15.75 1.63
N ASN A 98 -13.90 -16.37 1.50
CA ASN A 98 -13.49 -17.04 0.26
C ASN A 98 -14.42 -18.19 -0.08
N TYR A 99 -14.75 -19.04 0.89
CA TYR A 99 -15.64 -20.18 0.68
C TYR A 99 -16.99 -19.72 0.10
N VAL A 100 -17.59 -18.69 0.70
CA VAL A 100 -18.89 -18.16 0.24
C VAL A 100 -18.76 -17.41 -1.10
N ALA A 101 -17.82 -16.48 -1.20
CA ALA A 101 -17.72 -15.59 -2.34
C ALA A 101 -17.24 -16.29 -3.61
N ILE A 102 -16.31 -17.24 -3.51
CA ILE A 102 -15.84 -18.01 -4.67
C ILE A 102 -16.95 -18.92 -5.20
N HIS A 103 -17.78 -19.47 -4.32
CA HIS A 103 -18.90 -20.32 -4.73
C HIS A 103 -19.96 -19.52 -5.52
N ILE A 104 -20.17 -18.23 -5.18
CA ILE A 104 -21.20 -17.39 -5.80
C ILE A 104 -20.67 -16.66 -7.04
N TRP A 105 -19.48 -16.08 -6.96
CA TRP A 105 -18.91 -15.16 -7.98
C TRP A 105 -17.65 -15.69 -8.66
N GLY A 106 -17.23 -16.92 -8.36
CA GLY A 106 -16.02 -17.53 -8.94
C GLY A 106 -14.72 -17.03 -8.31
N TYR A 107 -13.59 -17.50 -8.86
CA TYR A 107 -12.25 -17.30 -8.28
C TYR A 107 -11.83 -15.84 -8.13
N GLN A 108 -12.35 -14.96 -8.98
CA GLN A 108 -12.03 -13.51 -8.93
C GLN A 108 -12.46 -12.87 -7.60
N ALA A 109 -13.47 -13.43 -6.94
CA ALA A 109 -13.96 -12.96 -5.65
C ALA A 109 -12.89 -13.03 -4.54
N ALA A 110 -11.91 -13.94 -4.67
CA ALA A 110 -10.83 -14.09 -3.70
C ALA A 110 -9.98 -12.80 -3.53
N ALA A 111 -9.82 -12.01 -4.58
CA ALA A 111 -9.12 -10.73 -4.48
C ALA A 111 -9.87 -9.74 -3.58
N TYR A 112 -11.19 -9.68 -3.70
CA TYR A 112 -12.03 -8.77 -2.91
C TYR A 112 -12.18 -9.22 -1.45
N THR A 113 -12.31 -10.52 -1.20
CA THR A 113 -12.34 -11.05 0.17
C THR A 113 -11.02 -10.83 0.89
N THR A 114 -9.91 -10.86 0.16
CA THR A 114 -8.59 -10.54 0.69
C THR A 114 -8.48 -9.07 1.11
N ILE A 115 -9.01 -8.12 0.31
CA ILE A 115 -9.09 -6.70 0.70
C ILE A 115 -9.86 -6.56 2.02
N ILE A 116 -11.05 -7.15 2.11
CA ILE A 116 -11.89 -7.08 3.31
C ILE A 116 -11.12 -7.62 4.53
N SER A 117 -10.43 -8.75 4.37
CA SER A 117 -9.64 -9.35 5.43
C SER A 117 -8.51 -8.45 5.91
N TYR A 118 -7.75 -7.83 5.00
CA TYR A 118 -6.70 -6.89 5.38
C TYR A 118 -7.25 -5.60 5.98
N MET A 119 -8.41 -5.12 5.54
CA MET A 119 -9.08 -3.99 6.18
C MET A 119 -9.48 -4.33 7.63
N ILE A 120 -10.05 -5.52 7.87
CA ILE A 120 -10.37 -6.00 9.22
C ILE A 120 -9.10 -6.10 10.07
N LEU A 121 -8.03 -6.70 9.53
CA LEU A 121 -6.75 -6.81 10.21
C LEU A 121 -6.18 -5.44 10.59
N CYS A 122 -6.27 -4.47 9.68
CA CYS A 122 -5.87 -3.08 9.91
C CYS A 122 -6.63 -2.45 11.08
N VAL A 123 -7.94 -2.64 11.13
CA VAL A 123 -8.81 -2.12 12.20
C VAL A 123 -8.47 -2.80 13.54
N LEU A 124 -8.31 -4.12 13.56
CA LEU A 124 -7.96 -4.86 14.78
C LEU A 124 -6.61 -4.40 15.35
N HIS A 125 -5.57 -4.32 14.50
CA HIS A 125 -4.26 -3.84 14.94
C HIS A 125 -4.25 -2.36 15.33
N TYR A 126 -5.04 -1.51 14.67
CA TYR A 126 -5.19 -0.11 15.08
C TYR A 126 -5.74 0.01 16.52
N PHE A 127 -6.83 -0.68 16.81
CA PHE A 127 -7.39 -0.67 18.17
C PHE A 127 -6.49 -1.39 19.18
N GLY A 128 -5.84 -2.47 18.78
CA GLY A 128 -4.85 -3.17 19.58
C GLY A 128 -3.68 -2.28 19.97
N MET A 129 -3.10 -1.57 19.00
CA MET A 129 -2.06 -0.56 19.23
C MET A 129 -2.54 0.52 20.21
N LYS A 130 -3.72 1.11 19.99
CA LYS A 130 -4.29 2.16 20.84
C LYS A 130 -4.55 1.73 22.28
N LYS A 131 -4.85 0.45 22.48
CA LYS A 131 -5.02 -0.14 23.82
C LYS A 131 -3.69 -0.27 24.56
N VAL A 132 -2.61 -0.53 23.82
CA VAL A 132 -1.26 -0.74 24.37
C VAL A 132 -0.53 0.58 24.58
N ASP A 133 -0.63 1.47 23.61
CA ASP A 133 0.02 2.78 23.64
C ASP A 133 -0.90 3.85 23.03
N LYS A 134 -1.21 4.88 23.82
CA LYS A 134 -2.10 5.97 23.40
C LYS A 134 -1.39 7.04 22.57
N THR A 135 -0.07 6.94 22.41
CA THR A 135 0.71 7.90 21.63
C THR A 135 0.27 7.89 20.16
N GLN A 136 0.25 9.06 19.55
CA GLN A 136 -0.13 9.21 18.14
C GLN A 136 1.10 9.10 17.23
N TYR A 137 1.50 7.86 16.94
CA TYR A 137 2.64 7.57 16.07
C TYR A 137 2.38 7.83 14.58
N TYR A 138 1.10 7.84 14.15
CA TYR A 138 0.73 7.92 12.75
C TYR A 138 -0.29 9.01 12.47
N ASP A 139 -0.21 9.60 11.28
CA ASP A 139 -1.22 10.57 10.80
C ASP A 139 -2.37 9.83 10.14
N LEU A 140 -3.38 9.52 10.94
CA LEU A 140 -4.57 8.80 10.49
C LEU A 140 -5.33 9.52 9.38
N LYS A 141 -5.35 10.87 9.37
CA LYS A 141 -6.03 11.62 8.32
C LYS A 141 -5.41 11.32 6.96
N THR A 142 -4.07 11.35 6.89
CA THR A 142 -3.35 10.99 5.66
C THR A 142 -3.59 9.53 5.28
N LEU A 143 -3.51 8.58 6.23
CA LEU A 143 -3.72 7.16 5.95
C LEU A 143 -5.12 6.88 5.41
N ILE A 144 -6.15 7.44 6.04
CA ILE A 144 -7.56 7.29 5.62
C ILE A 144 -7.78 7.95 4.26
N SER A 145 -7.25 9.16 4.04
CA SER A 145 -7.37 9.87 2.77
C SER A 145 -6.74 9.07 1.62
N LEU A 146 -5.51 8.56 1.80
CA LEU A 146 -4.85 7.73 0.79
C LEU A 146 -5.62 6.44 0.51
N SER A 147 -6.17 5.80 1.56
CA SER A 147 -7.01 4.61 1.42
C SER A 147 -8.27 4.90 0.60
N ALA A 148 -8.99 5.99 0.94
CA ALA A 148 -10.22 6.36 0.24
C ALA A 148 -9.96 6.67 -1.23
N VAL A 149 -8.92 7.45 -1.53
CA VAL A 149 -8.54 7.78 -2.91
C VAL A 149 -8.11 6.52 -3.67
N LEU A 150 -7.31 5.64 -3.05
CA LEU A 150 -6.89 4.40 -3.71
C LEU A 150 -8.07 3.46 -4.00
N ILE A 151 -9.04 3.37 -3.10
CA ILE A 151 -10.29 2.62 -3.34
C ILE A 151 -11.02 3.19 -4.56
N MET A 152 -11.21 4.51 -4.63
CA MET A 152 -11.87 5.15 -5.77
C MET A 152 -11.12 4.89 -7.08
N ILE A 153 -9.79 5.03 -7.07
CA ILE A 153 -8.94 4.74 -8.23
C ILE A 153 -9.02 3.27 -8.62
N THR A 154 -9.04 2.35 -7.65
CA THR A 154 -9.18 0.91 -7.90
C THR A 154 -10.52 0.61 -8.59
N ILE A 155 -11.62 1.17 -8.10
CA ILE A 155 -12.94 1.02 -8.73
C ILE A 155 -12.91 1.59 -10.15
N ALA A 156 -12.37 2.79 -10.33
CA ALA A 156 -12.25 3.40 -11.66
C ALA A 156 -11.44 2.54 -12.63
N ASN A 157 -10.32 1.95 -12.18
CA ASN A 157 -9.52 1.06 -13.02
C ASN A 157 -10.23 -0.25 -13.37
N VAL A 158 -11.02 -0.82 -12.47
CA VAL A 158 -11.84 -2.01 -12.77
C VAL A 158 -12.93 -1.68 -13.79
N VAL A 159 -13.65 -0.56 -13.59
CA VAL A 159 -14.74 -0.14 -14.48
C VAL A 159 -14.23 0.26 -15.86
N PHE A 160 -13.13 1.03 -15.92
CA PHE A 160 -12.55 1.56 -17.16
C PHE A 160 -11.31 0.75 -17.61
N ASN A 161 -11.21 -0.54 -17.26
CA ASN A 161 -10.06 -1.39 -17.58
C ASN A 161 -9.67 -1.38 -19.06
N ASN A 162 -10.65 -1.26 -19.96
CA ASN A 162 -10.42 -1.22 -21.41
C ASN A 162 -9.98 0.17 -21.94
N SER A 163 -10.07 1.24 -21.13
CA SER A 163 -9.72 2.59 -21.56
C SER A 163 -8.30 2.94 -21.15
N ILE A 164 -7.35 2.80 -22.09
CA ILE A 164 -5.94 3.14 -21.86
C ILE A 164 -5.78 4.61 -21.43
N TRP A 165 -6.52 5.52 -22.06
CA TRP A 165 -6.41 6.97 -21.78
C TRP A 165 -6.77 7.33 -20.33
N ILE A 166 -7.85 6.75 -19.80
CA ILE A 166 -8.31 7.01 -18.43
C ILE A 166 -7.27 6.48 -17.43
N ARG A 167 -6.78 5.24 -17.63
CA ARG A 167 -5.79 4.63 -16.74
C ARG A 167 -4.49 5.43 -16.67
N TYR A 168 -3.94 5.83 -17.81
CA TYR A 168 -2.71 6.61 -17.85
C TYR A 168 -2.91 8.06 -17.40
N ALA A 169 -4.08 8.67 -17.60
CA ALA A 169 -4.42 9.98 -17.03
C ALA A 169 -4.39 9.93 -15.48
N ILE A 170 -4.99 8.90 -14.88
CA ILE A 170 -4.95 8.68 -13.42
C ILE A 170 -3.52 8.52 -12.92
N LEU A 171 -2.67 7.77 -13.64
CA LEU A 171 -1.27 7.60 -13.27
C LEU A 171 -0.49 8.91 -13.33
N LEU A 172 -0.68 9.69 -14.40
CA LEU A 172 -0.04 11.01 -14.57
C LEU A 172 -0.45 11.97 -13.46
N ASP A 173 -1.75 12.11 -13.17
CA ASP A 173 -2.27 12.95 -12.09
C ASP A 173 -1.71 12.56 -10.74
N SER A 174 -1.71 11.25 -10.46
CA SER A 174 -1.13 10.69 -9.24
C SER A 174 0.38 10.96 -9.12
N GLY A 175 1.12 10.85 -10.23
CA GLY A 175 2.54 11.18 -10.30
C GLY A 175 2.82 12.66 -10.05
N ILE A 176 2.04 13.56 -10.67
CA ILE A 176 2.12 15.01 -10.45
C ILE A 176 1.86 15.34 -8.98
N TYR A 177 0.83 14.74 -8.37
CA TYR A 177 0.54 14.92 -6.95
C TYR A 177 1.74 14.57 -6.07
N ILE A 178 2.38 13.42 -6.29
CA ILE A 178 3.56 12.98 -5.52
C ILE A 178 4.75 13.93 -5.74
N LEU A 179 5.02 14.36 -6.97
CA LEU A 179 6.10 15.30 -7.28
C LEU A 179 5.91 16.63 -6.57
N ILE A 180 4.69 17.18 -6.58
CA ILE A 180 4.39 18.43 -5.88
C ILE A 180 4.54 18.24 -4.37
N ARG A 181 4.01 17.15 -3.81
CA ARG A 181 4.00 16.87 -2.37
C ARG A 181 5.38 16.67 -1.79
N TYR A 182 6.29 16.05 -2.54
CA TYR A 182 7.65 15.70 -2.12
C TYR A 182 8.75 16.41 -2.92
N LYS A 183 8.44 17.58 -3.49
CA LYS A 183 9.37 18.37 -4.34
C LYS A 183 10.74 18.57 -3.70
N SER A 184 10.80 18.97 -2.44
CA SER A 184 12.06 19.21 -1.73
C SER A 184 12.91 17.95 -1.59
N LEU A 185 12.28 16.81 -1.31
CA LEU A 185 12.96 15.52 -1.19
C LEU A 185 13.48 15.05 -2.54
N VAL A 186 12.70 15.20 -3.62
CA VAL A 186 13.11 14.85 -4.98
C VAL A 186 14.31 15.70 -5.42
N ILE A 187 14.29 17.01 -5.16
CA ILE A 187 15.40 17.91 -5.47
C ILE A 187 16.65 17.52 -4.68
N SER A 188 16.51 17.23 -3.38
CA SER A 188 17.64 16.81 -2.54
C SER A 188 18.27 15.51 -3.04
N LEU A 189 17.45 14.51 -3.38
CA LEU A 189 17.95 13.26 -3.96
C LEU A 189 18.65 13.47 -5.30
N TYR A 190 18.09 14.31 -6.17
CA TYR A 190 18.70 14.64 -7.46
C TYR A 190 20.08 15.28 -7.28
N ASN A 191 20.20 16.27 -6.38
CA ASN A 191 21.48 16.93 -6.10
C ASN A 191 22.51 15.96 -5.53
N ASN A 192 22.12 15.09 -4.58
CA ASN A 192 23.00 14.07 -4.02
C ASN A 192 23.51 13.07 -5.08
N ILE A 193 22.66 12.72 -6.06
CA ILE A 193 23.07 11.85 -7.18
C ILE A 193 24.08 12.56 -8.06
N LEU A 194 23.84 13.83 -8.39
CA LEU A 194 24.77 14.62 -9.23
C LEU A 194 26.13 14.77 -8.56
N GLU A 195 26.17 15.05 -7.24
CA GLU A 195 27.41 15.13 -6.47
C GLU A 195 28.20 13.81 -6.54
N LYS A 196 27.54 12.66 -6.28
CA LYS A 196 28.17 11.35 -6.38
C LYS A 196 28.70 11.03 -7.78
N ILE A 197 27.98 11.44 -8.83
CA ILE A 197 28.46 11.26 -10.22
C ILE A 197 29.69 12.14 -10.47
N ALA A 198 29.69 13.38 -9.99
CA ALA A 198 30.82 14.31 -10.14
C ALA A 198 32.07 13.79 -9.39
N GLU A 199 31.91 13.26 -8.17
CA GLU A 199 32.98 12.64 -7.40
C GLU A 199 33.59 11.43 -8.11
N ARG A 200 32.77 10.54 -8.66
CA ARG A 200 33.24 9.37 -9.44
C ARG A 200 34.02 9.78 -10.70
N LYS A 201 33.60 10.83 -11.39
CA LYS A 201 34.35 11.35 -12.55
C LYS A 201 35.72 11.94 -12.15
N LYS A 202 35.82 12.58 -10.97
CA LYS A 202 37.11 13.11 -10.46
C LYS A 202 38.07 11.99 -10.02
N GLN A 203 37.56 10.83 -9.61
CA GLN A 203 38.41 9.68 -9.22
C GLN A 203 38.85 8.83 -10.42
N SER A 204 38.22 9.01 -11.59
CA SER A 204 38.52 8.27 -12.82
C SER A 204 39.46 9.00 -13.78
N ASN A 205 39.82 10.28 -13.48
CA ASN A 205 40.83 11.10 -14.15
C ASN A 205 42.07 11.23 -13.26
#